data_fb52fb5d519468da613d95673131740b
#
_entry.id   fb52fb5d519468da613d95673131740b
#
_cell.length_a   1.000
_cell.length_b   1.000
_cell.length_c   1.000
_cell.angle_alpha   90.00
_cell.angle_beta   90.00
_cell.angle_gamma   90.00
#
_symmetry.space_group_name_H-M   'P 1'
#
loop_
_entity.id
_entity.type
_entity.pdbx_description
1 polymer ?
#
loop_
_entity_poly.entity_id
_entity_poly.type
_entity_poly.pdbx_seq_one_letter_code
_entity_poly.pdbx_strand_id
1 'polypeptide(L)'
;MSTNPKAQPQRLHHNARVVKDHERTRHFYEDVVGMPLLATWAEVGQFPDFPERPISYCHTFYGLADGGALAFFGFAEPDVYETFKAKTQSGFNHIALAVSPELQNEIKQKLEKSGHKTVFIDHGYCQSLYVQDPDDLTLEFTSDPQNIAEINEWQSKTAHDTLSRWIGGDRKPNNNLRHK
;
A
#
# COMPACT_ATOMS: atom_id res chain seq x y z
N MET A 1 -39.63 4.38 -3.57
CA MET A 1 -38.85 5.36 -2.80
C MET A 1 -37.39 5.16 -3.16
N SER A 2 -36.80 6.10 -3.91
CA SER A 2 -35.39 6.05 -4.31
C SER A 2 -34.54 6.32 -3.06
N THR A 3 -33.89 5.32 -2.51
CA THR A 3 -32.87 5.52 -1.50
C THR A 3 -31.64 6.08 -2.20
N ASN A 4 -31.46 7.39 -2.09
CA ASN A 4 -30.22 8.04 -2.52
C ASN A 4 -29.05 7.30 -1.83
N PRO A 5 -28.11 6.67 -2.57
CA PRO A 5 -27.01 5.98 -1.94
C PRO A 5 -26.26 7.00 -1.06
N LYS A 6 -26.05 6.66 0.22
CA LYS A 6 -25.30 7.51 1.13
C LYS A 6 -23.97 7.86 0.47
N ALA A 7 -23.66 9.14 0.37
CA ALA A 7 -22.38 9.60 -0.11
C ALA A 7 -21.25 8.95 0.72
N GLN A 8 -20.31 8.31 0.03
CA GLN A 8 -19.18 7.62 0.66
C GLN A 8 -17.89 8.00 -0.07
N PRO A 9 -16.72 7.86 0.59
CA PRO A 9 -15.43 8.03 -0.10
C PRO A 9 -15.34 7.12 -1.32
N GLN A 10 -14.81 7.63 -2.42
CA GLN A 10 -14.82 6.93 -3.72
C GLN A 10 -13.62 6.00 -3.88
N ARG A 11 -12.42 6.47 -3.49
CA ARG A 11 -11.16 5.75 -3.64
C ARG A 11 -10.08 6.33 -2.72
N LEU A 12 -8.96 5.66 -2.60
CA LEU A 12 -7.77 6.25 -2.01
C LEU A 12 -7.25 7.38 -2.93
N HIS A 13 -7.20 8.64 -2.45
CA HIS A 13 -6.62 9.73 -3.22
C HIS A 13 -5.11 9.56 -3.35
N HIS A 14 -4.42 9.47 -2.23
CA HIS A 14 -3.02 9.06 -2.15
C HIS A 14 -2.70 8.55 -0.75
N ASN A 15 -1.65 7.75 -0.65
CA ASN A 15 -0.99 7.40 0.60
C ASN A 15 0.41 8.01 0.59
N ALA A 16 0.74 8.83 1.61
CA ALA A 16 2.02 9.50 1.70
C ALA A 16 2.95 8.84 2.71
N ARG A 17 4.24 8.74 2.35
CA ARG A 17 5.32 8.19 3.18
C ARG A 17 6.56 9.07 3.07
N VAL A 18 7.44 8.96 4.07
CA VAL A 18 8.75 9.60 4.06
C VAL A 18 9.77 8.64 3.46
N VAL A 19 10.60 9.14 2.55
CA VAL A 19 11.68 8.37 1.91
C VAL A 19 13.01 9.08 2.07
N LYS A 20 14.08 8.30 2.02
CA LYS A 20 15.45 8.81 2.18
C LYS A 20 15.99 9.40 0.88
N ASP A 21 15.67 8.78 -0.25
CA ASP A 21 16.27 9.08 -1.55
C ASP A 21 15.21 8.96 -2.65
N HIS A 22 14.86 10.09 -3.26
CA HIS A 22 13.86 10.15 -4.32
C HIS A 22 14.26 9.42 -5.60
N GLU A 23 15.55 9.36 -5.96
CA GLU A 23 15.96 8.64 -7.17
C GLU A 23 15.86 7.12 -6.97
N ARG A 24 16.24 6.63 -5.80
CA ARG A 24 16.05 5.23 -5.44
C ARG A 24 14.56 4.85 -5.42
N THR A 25 13.72 5.73 -4.89
CA THR A 25 12.25 5.58 -4.89
C THR A 25 11.71 5.59 -6.31
N ARG A 26 12.12 6.55 -7.15
CA ARG A 26 11.73 6.64 -8.56
C ARG A 26 12.09 5.36 -9.32
N HIS A 27 13.34 4.92 -9.21
CA HIS A 27 13.78 3.69 -9.87
C HIS A 27 12.91 2.49 -9.47
N PHE A 28 12.61 2.35 -8.18
CA PHE A 28 11.77 1.24 -7.70
C PHE A 28 10.34 1.33 -8.26
N TYR A 29 9.65 2.46 -8.04
CA TYR A 29 8.24 2.57 -8.40
C TYR A 29 8.00 2.71 -9.90
N GLU A 30 8.80 3.52 -10.60
CA GLU A 30 8.62 3.77 -12.03
C GLU A 30 9.28 2.70 -12.90
N ASP A 31 10.59 2.44 -12.72
CA ASP A 31 11.31 1.56 -13.63
C ASP A 31 11.05 0.06 -13.35
N VAL A 32 10.93 -0.33 -12.07
CA VAL A 32 10.75 -1.74 -11.68
C VAL A 32 9.28 -2.12 -11.61
N VAL A 33 8.47 -1.40 -10.81
CA VAL A 33 7.05 -1.70 -10.60
C VAL A 33 6.19 -1.26 -11.80
N GLY A 34 6.56 -0.15 -12.47
CA GLY A 34 5.85 0.39 -13.63
C GLY A 34 4.76 1.41 -13.27
N MET A 35 4.86 2.05 -12.12
CA MET A 35 3.98 3.15 -11.70
C MET A 35 4.55 4.49 -12.20
N PRO A 36 3.89 5.22 -13.12
CA PRO A 36 4.44 6.44 -13.68
C PRO A 36 4.55 7.56 -12.63
N LEU A 37 5.64 8.33 -12.67
CA LEU A 37 5.77 9.55 -11.90
C LEU A 37 4.82 10.61 -12.48
N LEU A 38 3.77 10.98 -11.73
CA LEU A 38 2.73 11.92 -12.18
C LEU A 38 3.04 13.37 -11.81
N ALA A 39 3.66 13.60 -10.66
CA ALA A 39 3.92 14.94 -10.16
C ALA A 39 5.13 14.94 -9.20
N THR A 40 5.82 16.07 -9.20
CA THR A 40 6.89 16.40 -8.26
C THR A 40 6.73 17.83 -7.81
N TRP A 41 6.58 18.06 -6.51
CA TRP A 41 6.46 19.37 -5.89
C TRP A 41 7.65 19.62 -4.99
N ALA A 42 8.42 20.66 -5.27
CA ALA A 42 9.46 21.15 -4.38
C ALA A 42 8.92 22.35 -3.60
N GLU A 43 8.95 22.26 -2.28
CA GLU A 43 8.30 23.20 -1.41
C GLU A 43 9.17 23.57 -0.20
N VAL A 44 8.81 24.65 0.47
CA VAL A 44 9.41 25.10 1.73
C VAL A 44 8.30 25.35 2.74
N GLY A 45 8.42 24.76 3.92
CA GLY A 45 7.42 24.89 4.98
C GLY A 45 8.04 25.14 6.34
N GLN A 46 7.26 25.75 7.25
CA GLN A 46 7.60 25.90 8.65
C GLN A 46 6.93 24.79 9.46
N PHE A 47 7.73 24.06 10.24
CA PHE A 47 7.24 22.90 11.01
C PHE A 47 7.52 23.09 12.51
N PRO A 48 6.61 22.65 13.40
CA PRO A 48 6.79 22.77 14.85
C PRO A 48 8.05 22.08 15.38
N ASP A 49 8.47 20.96 14.72
CA ASP A 49 9.69 20.21 15.10
C ASP A 49 10.98 20.98 14.78
N PHE A 50 10.91 22.02 13.94
CA PHE A 50 12.04 22.84 13.51
C PHE A 50 11.65 24.33 13.54
N PRO A 51 11.38 24.90 14.74
CA PRO A 51 10.88 26.27 14.87
C PRO A 51 11.87 27.35 14.42
N GLU A 52 13.17 27.02 14.45
CA GLU A 52 14.23 27.98 14.13
C GLU A 52 14.46 28.17 12.63
N ARG A 53 13.94 27.30 11.77
CA ARG A 53 14.22 27.35 10.32
C ARG A 53 13.09 26.76 9.49
N PRO A 54 12.87 27.28 8.27
CA PRO A 54 12.04 26.61 7.30
C PRO A 54 12.71 25.32 6.80
N ILE A 55 11.92 24.36 6.37
CA ILE A 55 12.36 23.06 5.86
C ILE A 55 12.03 22.97 4.37
N SER A 56 13.05 22.61 3.57
CA SER A 56 12.89 22.31 2.15
C SER A 56 12.57 20.81 1.96
N TYR A 57 11.49 20.54 1.23
CA TYR A 57 11.08 19.16 0.94
C TYR A 57 10.59 18.99 -0.50
N CYS A 58 10.65 17.76 -0.95
CA CYS A 58 10.12 17.36 -2.24
C CYS A 58 9.02 16.32 -2.04
N HIS A 59 7.92 16.46 -2.78
CA HIS A 59 6.76 15.58 -2.72
C HIS A 59 6.48 15.00 -4.11
N THR A 60 6.69 13.69 -4.27
CA THR A 60 6.48 12.96 -5.53
C THR A 60 5.23 12.10 -5.47
N PHE A 61 4.59 11.86 -6.64
CA PHE A 61 3.37 11.07 -6.77
C PHE A 61 3.53 10.05 -7.88
N TYR A 62 3.36 8.76 -7.57
CA TYR A 62 3.38 7.65 -8.52
C TYR A 62 1.96 7.10 -8.70
N GLY A 63 1.49 7.10 -9.95
CA GLY A 63 0.08 6.91 -10.29
C GLY A 63 -0.40 5.48 -10.22
N LEU A 64 -1.66 5.33 -9.80
CA LEU A 64 -2.48 4.13 -9.93
C LEU A 64 -3.48 4.29 -11.08
N ALA A 65 -3.93 3.18 -11.67
CA ALA A 65 -4.86 3.20 -12.82
C ALA A 65 -6.23 3.81 -12.50
N ASP A 66 -6.64 3.84 -11.23
CA ASP A 66 -7.89 4.46 -10.77
C ASP A 66 -7.79 5.97 -10.52
N GLY A 67 -6.62 6.58 -10.79
CA GLY A 67 -6.31 7.97 -10.50
C GLY A 67 -5.90 8.23 -9.05
N GLY A 68 -5.71 7.20 -8.25
CA GLY A 68 -5.01 7.28 -6.96
C GLY A 68 -3.50 7.37 -7.14
N ALA A 69 -2.76 7.53 -6.05
CA ALA A 69 -1.31 7.57 -6.08
C ALA A 69 -0.67 7.05 -4.78
N LEU A 70 0.55 6.54 -4.89
CA LEU A 70 1.48 6.52 -3.78
C LEU A 70 2.33 7.79 -3.83
N ALA A 71 2.50 8.45 -2.70
CA ALA A 71 3.19 9.73 -2.62
C ALA A 71 4.34 9.66 -1.62
N PHE A 72 5.43 10.39 -1.90
CA PHE A 72 6.62 10.31 -1.07
C PHE A 72 7.19 11.69 -0.78
N PHE A 73 7.53 11.91 0.50
CA PHE A 73 8.23 13.09 0.97
C PHE A 73 9.71 12.78 1.18
N GLY A 74 10.59 13.56 0.57
CA GLY A 74 12.01 13.60 0.86
C GLY A 74 12.43 14.99 1.30
N PHE A 75 13.41 15.08 2.16
CA PHE A 75 13.88 16.32 2.77
C PHE A 75 15.29 16.66 2.30
N ALA A 76 15.60 17.96 2.20
CA ALA A 76 16.94 18.41 1.82
C ALA A 76 17.98 18.10 2.90
N GLU A 77 17.58 18.15 4.18
CA GLU A 77 18.46 17.99 5.31
C GLU A 77 18.31 16.60 5.98
N PRO A 78 19.41 15.89 6.24
CA PRO A 78 19.37 14.55 6.81
C PRO A 78 18.73 14.47 8.20
N ASP A 79 18.87 15.49 9.05
CA ASP A 79 18.29 15.53 10.39
C ASP A 79 16.77 15.62 10.35
N VAL A 80 16.20 16.27 9.33
CA VAL A 80 14.76 16.33 9.09
C VAL A 80 14.24 14.96 8.71
N TYR A 81 14.94 14.24 7.82
CA TYR A 81 14.60 12.86 7.49
C TYR A 81 14.62 11.97 8.73
N GLU A 82 15.66 12.04 9.55
CA GLU A 82 15.78 11.22 10.78
C GLU A 82 14.65 11.49 11.77
N THR A 83 14.13 12.73 11.81
CA THR A 83 13.00 13.12 12.65
C THR A 83 11.67 12.52 12.15
N PHE A 84 11.43 12.56 10.82
CA PHE A 84 10.14 12.19 10.23
C PHE A 84 10.10 10.78 9.62
N LYS A 85 11.23 10.10 9.50
CA LYS A 85 11.25 8.74 8.94
C LYS A 85 10.31 7.82 9.70
N ALA A 86 9.65 6.93 8.96
CA ALA A 86 8.78 5.95 9.56
C ALA A 86 9.55 5.07 10.56
N LYS A 87 8.96 4.84 11.73
CA LYS A 87 9.45 3.80 12.64
C LYS A 87 9.24 2.44 11.98
N THR A 88 10.14 1.50 12.22
CA THR A 88 10.02 0.12 11.74
C THR A 88 8.62 -0.41 12.02
N GLN A 89 7.90 -0.80 10.99
CA GLN A 89 6.55 -1.33 11.08
C GLN A 89 6.58 -2.86 10.98
N SER A 90 5.62 -3.54 11.60
CA SER A 90 5.46 -4.98 11.42
C SER A 90 5.00 -5.29 10.00
N GLY A 91 5.24 -6.51 9.51
CA GLY A 91 4.77 -6.96 8.19
C GLY A 91 3.24 -6.97 8.03
N PHE A 92 2.48 -6.74 9.13
CA PHE A 92 1.03 -6.54 9.07
C PHE A 92 0.64 -5.12 8.62
N ASN A 93 1.56 -4.16 8.63
CA ASN A 93 1.34 -2.82 8.09
C ASN A 93 1.83 -2.79 6.63
N HIS A 94 0.91 -2.75 5.69
CA HIS A 94 1.22 -2.78 4.26
C HIS A 94 0.20 -1.98 3.44
N ILE A 95 0.56 -1.72 2.19
CA ILE A 95 -0.36 -1.16 1.19
C ILE A 95 -0.63 -2.26 0.17
N ALA A 96 -1.89 -2.64 0.02
CA ALA A 96 -2.33 -3.59 -0.99
C ALA A 96 -2.81 -2.87 -2.26
N LEU A 97 -2.28 -3.29 -3.40
CA LEU A 97 -2.63 -2.80 -4.73
C LEU A 97 -3.26 -3.95 -5.53
N ALA A 98 -4.48 -3.72 -6.01
CA ALA A 98 -5.16 -4.69 -6.85
C ALA A 98 -4.50 -4.76 -8.24
N VAL A 99 -4.20 -5.97 -8.69
CA VAL A 99 -3.59 -6.24 -10.00
C VAL A 99 -4.25 -7.48 -10.64
N SER A 100 -4.12 -7.63 -11.97
CA SER A 100 -4.47 -8.91 -12.59
C SER A 100 -3.42 -9.98 -12.27
N PRO A 101 -3.76 -11.29 -12.34
CA PRO A 101 -2.79 -12.37 -12.15
C PRO A 101 -1.59 -12.27 -13.10
N GLU A 102 -1.81 -11.83 -14.35
CA GLU A 102 -0.75 -11.66 -15.35
C GLU A 102 0.20 -10.54 -14.93
N LEU A 103 -0.34 -9.38 -14.54
CA LEU A 103 0.47 -8.24 -14.07
C LEU A 103 1.21 -8.58 -12.77
N GLN A 104 0.58 -9.33 -11.85
CA GLN A 104 1.23 -9.79 -10.62
C GLN A 104 2.49 -10.64 -10.95
N ASN A 105 2.37 -11.56 -11.92
CA ASN A 105 3.49 -12.38 -12.35
C ASN A 105 4.60 -11.55 -13.04
N GLU A 106 4.24 -10.57 -13.87
CA GLU A 106 5.21 -9.66 -14.49
C GLU A 106 5.99 -8.84 -13.44
N ILE A 107 5.27 -8.28 -12.47
CA ILE A 107 5.88 -7.53 -11.35
C ILE A 107 6.82 -8.44 -10.56
N LYS A 108 6.40 -9.66 -10.23
CA LYS A 108 7.24 -10.64 -9.55
C LYS A 108 8.56 -10.88 -10.29
N GLN A 109 8.50 -11.14 -11.58
CA GLN A 109 9.70 -11.39 -12.39
C GLN A 109 10.65 -10.17 -12.43
N LYS A 110 10.11 -8.95 -12.55
CA LYS A 110 10.91 -7.72 -12.53
C LYS A 110 11.56 -7.48 -11.17
N LEU A 111 10.83 -7.68 -10.08
CA LEU A 111 11.34 -7.56 -8.72
C LEU A 111 12.47 -8.55 -8.44
N GLU A 112 12.28 -9.82 -8.79
CA GLU A 112 13.30 -10.87 -8.61
C GLU A 112 14.54 -10.59 -9.46
N LYS A 113 14.36 -10.15 -10.72
CA LYS A 113 15.47 -9.74 -11.61
C LYS A 113 16.25 -8.55 -11.06
N SER A 114 15.57 -7.64 -10.36
CA SER A 114 16.19 -6.46 -9.70
C SER A 114 16.74 -6.78 -8.30
N GLY A 115 16.73 -8.05 -7.88
CA GLY A 115 17.32 -8.49 -6.62
C GLY A 115 16.43 -8.31 -5.39
N HIS A 116 15.16 -7.94 -5.56
CA HIS A 116 14.21 -7.85 -4.44
C HIS A 116 13.71 -9.25 -4.04
N LYS A 117 13.62 -9.49 -2.74
CA LYS A 117 13.00 -10.70 -2.20
C LYS A 117 11.49 -10.54 -2.20
N THR A 118 10.79 -11.51 -2.76
CA THR A 118 9.33 -11.55 -2.79
C THR A 118 8.80 -12.72 -1.96
N VAL A 119 7.59 -12.56 -1.41
CA VAL A 119 6.85 -13.63 -0.73
C VAL A 119 5.48 -13.75 -1.38
N PHE A 120 5.13 -14.93 -1.88
CA PHE A 120 3.82 -15.21 -2.44
C PHE A 120 2.99 -16.02 -1.44
N ILE A 121 1.75 -15.57 -1.19
CA ILE A 121 0.81 -16.25 -0.29
C ILE A 121 -0.54 -16.37 -0.97
N ASP A 122 -1.08 -17.59 -1.04
CA ASP A 122 -2.48 -17.82 -1.38
C ASP A 122 -3.30 -17.83 -0.09
N HIS A 123 -4.16 -16.82 0.05
CA HIS A 123 -5.08 -16.71 1.18
C HIS A 123 -6.41 -17.42 0.95
N GLY A 124 -6.64 -17.97 -0.26
CA GLY A 124 -7.88 -18.58 -0.69
C GLY A 124 -8.93 -17.55 -1.14
N TYR A 125 -9.01 -16.39 -0.51
CA TYR A 125 -9.86 -15.28 -0.93
C TYR A 125 -9.14 -14.22 -1.77
N CYS A 126 -7.83 -14.24 -1.81
CA CYS A 126 -6.96 -13.49 -2.73
C CYS A 126 -5.59 -14.17 -2.81
N GLN A 127 -4.84 -13.86 -3.86
CA GLN A 127 -3.45 -14.27 -4.03
C GLN A 127 -2.56 -13.05 -3.95
N SER A 128 -1.59 -13.07 -3.05
CA SER A 128 -0.82 -11.89 -2.64
C SER A 128 0.67 -12.09 -2.87
N LEU A 129 1.29 -11.13 -3.55
CA LEU A 129 2.73 -11.01 -3.72
C LEU A 129 3.23 -9.85 -2.86
N TYR A 130 4.05 -10.15 -1.86
CA TYR A 130 4.62 -9.17 -0.94
C TYR A 130 6.05 -8.83 -1.32
N VAL A 131 6.42 -7.56 -1.18
CA VAL A 131 7.77 -7.03 -1.32
C VAL A 131 7.97 -5.85 -0.38
N GLN A 132 9.20 -5.63 0.07
CA GLN A 132 9.57 -4.39 0.73
C GLN A 132 10.17 -3.43 -0.29
N ASP A 133 9.72 -2.16 -0.25
CA ASP A 133 10.32 -1.08 -1.00
C ASP A 133 11.70 -0.71 -0.40
N PRO A 134 12.47 0.19 -1.04
CA PRO A 134 13.77 0.59 -0.52
C PRO A 134 13.79 1.26 0.87
N ASP A 135 12.65 1.73 1.36
CA ASP A 135 12.49 2.38 2.67
C ASP A 135 11.64 1.54 3.65
N ASP A 136 11.64 0.21 3.46
CA ASP A 136 10.99 -0.80 4.32
C ASP A 136 9.44 -0.73 4.35
N LEU A 137 8.81 -0.04 3.39
CA LEU A 137 7.38 -0.12 3.21
C LEU A 137 7.01 -1.48 2.60
N THR A 138 6.15 -2.23 3.27
CA THR A 138 5.61 -3.46 2.69
C THR A 138 4.52 -3.11 1.67
N LEU A 139 4.75 -3.54 0.43
CA LEU A 139 3.74 -3.54 -0.64
C LEU A 139 3.19 -4.95 -0.82
N GLU A 140 1.91 -5.02 -1.09
CA GLU A 140 1.20 -6.21 -1.49
C GLU A 140 0.58 -5.98 -2.87
N PHE A 141 0.90 -6.81 -3.84
CA PHE A 141 0.21 -6.87 -5.12
C PHE A 141 -0.76 -8.05 -5.05
N THR A 142 -2.06 -7.76 -5.00
CA THR A 142 -3.08 -8.78 -4.76
C THR A 142 -3.98 -8.96 -5.97
N SER A 143 -4.27 -10.22 -6.31
CA SER A 143 -5.24 -10.59 -7.35
C SER A 143 -6.40 -11.37 -6.74
N ASP A 144 -7.60 -11.06 -7.24
CA ASP A 144 -8.82 -11.70 -6.80
C ASP A 144 -9.04 -13.05 -7.50
N PRO A 145 -9.61 -14.06 -6.81
CA PRO A 145 -10.05 -15.29 -7.45
C PRO A 145 -11.31 -15.05 -8.31
N GLN A 146 -11.58 -15.95 -9.24
CA GLN A 146 -12.72 -15.83 -10.16
C GLN A 146 -14.08 -15.70 -9.45
N ASN A 147 -14.23 -16.30 -8.28
CA ASN A 147 -15.46 -16.28 -7.48
C ASN A 147 -15.46 -15.20 -6.38
N ILE A 148 -14.68 -14.12 -6.53
CA ILE A 148 -14.56 -13.05 -5.52
C ILE A 148 -15.92 -12.44 -5.14
N ALA A 149 -16.85 -12.34 -6.09
CA ALA A 149 -18.18 -11.78 -5.83
C ALA A 149 -18.96 -12.62 -4.81
N GLU A 150 -18.92 -13.96 -4.92
CA GLU A 150 -19.55 -14.89 -3.98
C GLU A 150 -18.89 -14.83 -2.60
N ILE A 151 -17.56 -14.75 -2.58
CA ILE A 151 -16.78 -14.60 -1.35
C ILE A 151 -17.16 -13.31 -0.63
N ASN A 152 -17.21 -12.18 -1.35
CA ASN A 152 -17.57 -10.88 -0.79
C ASN A 152 -19.02 -10.85 -0.29
N GLU A 153 -19.95 -11.45 -1.01
CA GLU A 153 -21.35 -11.58 -0.56
C GLU A 153 -21.47 -12.37 0.74
N TRP A 154 -20.79 -13.51 0.84
CA TRP A 154 -20.76 -14.29 2.07
C TRP A 154 -20.11 -13.52 3.23
N GLN A 155 -18.96 -12.91 3.01
CA GLN A 155 -18.24 -12.14 4.02
C GLN A 155 -19.06 -10.96 4.53
N SER A 156 -19.73 -10.22 3.65
CA SER A 156 -20.55 -9.08 4.05
C SER A 156 -21.70 -9.47 4.98
N LYS A 157 -22.25 -10.68 4.82
CA LYS A 157 -23.34 -11.20 5.66
C LYS A 157 -22.85 -11.67 7.05
N THR A 158 -21.59 -12.09 7.16
CA THR A 158 -21.06 -12.73 8.38
C THR A 158 -20.01 -11.89 9.12
N ALA A 159 -19.56 -10.76 8.54
CA ALA A 159 -18.47 -9.95 9.07
C ALA A 159 -18.71 -9.47 10.51
N HIS A 160 -19.89 -8.93 10.80
CA HIS A 160 -20.23 -8.42 12.13
C HIS A 160 -20.28 -9.54 13.19
N ASP A 161 -20.87 -10.69 12.85
CA ASP A 161 -20.96 -11.83 13.76
C ASP A 161 -19.56 -12.39 14.06
N THR A 162 -18.71 -12.50 13.02
CA THR A 162 -17.33 -12.95 13.16
C THR A 162 -16.52 -12.00 14.05
N LEU A 163 -16.65 -10.70 13.84
CA LEU A 163 -15.98 -9.68 14.65
C LEU A 163 -16.46 -9.76 16.13
N SER A 164 -17.77 -9.88 16.35
CA SER A 164 -18.36 -9.99 17.69
C SER A 164 -17.84 -11.22 18.43
N ARG A 165 -17.76 -12.37 17.77
CA ARG A 165 -17.17 -13.60 18.34
C ARG A 165 -15.70 -13.38 18.71
N TRP A 166 -14.92 -12.75 17.82
CA TRP A 166 -13.51 -12.43 18.08
C TRP A 166 -13.34 -11.53 19.31
N ILE A 167 -14.13 -10.46 19.43
CA ILE A 167 -14.13 -9.55 20.57
C ILE A 167 -14.50 -10.31 21.85
N GLY A 168 -15.47 -11.24 21.75
CA GLY A 168 -15.92 -12.10 22.86
C GLY A 168 -14.93 -13.22 23.23
N GLY A 169 -13.76 -13.33 22.57
CA GLY A 169 -12.71 -14.29 22.91
C GLY A 169 -12.75 -15.61 22.11
N ASP A 170 -13.70 -15.79 21.19
CA ASP A 170 -13.67 -16.94 20.26
C ASP A 170 -12.62 -16.71 19.18
N ARG A 171 -11.57 -17.55 19.18
CA ARG A 171 -10.42 -17.46 18.27
C ARG A 171 -10.46 -18.50 17.14
N LYS A 172 -11.59 -19.16 16.92
CA LYS A 172 -11.71 -20.16 15.86
C LYS A 172 -11.56 -19.51 14.48
N PRO A 173 -10.64 -20.00 13.63
CA PRO A 173 -10.52 -19.54 12.25
C PRO A 173 -11.82 -19.75 11.47
N ASN A 174 -12.16 -18.79 10.61
CA ASN A 174 -13.30 -18.89 9.69
C ASN A 174 -12.89 -18.93 8.22
N ASN A 175 -11.60 -18.81 7.90
CA ASN A 175 -11.10 -18.92 6.54
C ASN A 175 -10.97 -20.40 6.13
N ASN A 176 -12.02 -20.94 5.54
CA ASN A 176 -12.06 -22.32 5.01
C ASN A 176 -11.59 -22.39 3.55
N LEU A 177 -11.26 -21.25 2.92
CA LEU A 177 -10.84 -21.15 1.51
C LEU A 177 -9.33 -21.37 1.36
N ARG A 178 -8.58 -21.17 2.42
CA ARG A 178 -7.12 -21.34 2.41
C ARG A 178 -6.80 -22.83 2.32
N HIS A 179 -6.22 -23.26 1.21
CA HIS A 179 -5.69 -24.61 1.07
C HIS A 179 -4.52 -24.80 2.05
N LYS A 180 -4.57 -25.92 2.81
CA LYS A 180 -3.52 -26.30 3.76
C LYS A 180 -2.33 -26.90 3.04
#